data_526c0b255e733ae5947eecc79a9c95da
#
_entry.id   526c0b255e733ae5947eecc79a9c95da
#
_cell.length_a   1.000
_cell.length_b   1.000
_cell.length_c   1.000
_cell.angle_alpha   90.00
_cell.angle_beta   90.00
_cell.angle_gamma   90.00
#
_symmetry.space_group_name_H-M   'P 1'
#
loop_
_entity.id
_entity.type
_entity.pdbx_description
1 polymer ?
#
loop_
_entity_poly.entity_id
_entity_poly.type
_entity_poly.pdbx_seq_one_letter_code
_entity_poly.pdbx_strand_id
1 'polypeptide(L)'
;MNVAPPTSAPGERQRDPREAGLNVARIAFSPCPNDTFVFHALVHGLVPGAPRFEVTYADVDVTNTAAERGEYDLVKVSYAAVPWLLDRYQLLPCGGALGRGCGPLVLVRDPLPSIEGRHVAVPGERTTAYLLMRLWATNAPPARVSVVPFADIMPGVAAGHYDAGLVIHEARFTYHRHGLRALVDLGEWWESDTGLPIPLGAILARKDALDPVAATTWIKESIRQAWEHPDASRAYVLEHAQEMEPAVVDQHIALYVNAFTEDLGTDGYAAVDALLGRAYAAGLTPPVPDLAPMI
;
A
#
# COMPACT_ATOMS: atom_id res chain seq x y z
N MET A 1 -60.83 16.84 12.00
CA MET A 1 -60.29 15.53 11.60
C MET A 1 -58.79 15.68 11.45
N ASN A 2 -58.03 15.23 12.48
CA ASN A 2 -56.56 15.28 12.48
C ASN A 2 -56.06 13.95 11.90
N VAL A 3 -55.40 14.01 10.75
CA VAL A 3 -54.73 12.86 10.15
C VAL A 3 -53.25 12.89 10.62
N ALA A 4 -52.86 11.86 11.38
CA ALA A 4 -51.49 11.65 11.78
C ALA A 4 -50.60 11.25 10.58
N PRO A 5 -49.30 11.65 10.55
CA PRO A 5 -48.38 11.23 9.48
C PRO A 5 -48.00 9.76 9.64
N PRO A 6 -47.65 9.06 8.54
CA PRO A 6 -47.27 7.66 8.59
C PRO A 6 -45.92 7.48 9.30
N THR A 7 -45.86 6.52 10.21
CA THR A 7 -44.64 6.03 10.86
C THR A 7 -43.70 5.38 9.82
N SER A 8 -42.46 5.91 9.74
CA SER A 8 -41.37 5.30 8.96
C SER A 8 -41.05 3.90 9.51
N ALA A 9 -41.02 2.92 8.61
CA ALA A 9 -40.58 1.57 8.90
C ALA A 9 -39.14 1.54 9.42
N PRO A 10 -38.80 0.63 10.37
CA PRO A 10 -37.44 0.49 10.84
C PRO A 10 -36.54 0.01 9.70
N GLY A 11 -35.44 0.73 9.45
CA GLY A 11 -34.45 0.40 8.43
C GLY A 11 -33.97 -1.05 8.58
N GLU A 12 -34.05 -1.80 7.50
CA GLU A 12 -33.43 -3.11 7.36
C GLU A 12 -31.93 -2.97 7.62
N ARG A 13 -31.47 -3.48 8.76
CA ARG A 13 -30.05 -3.71 8.99
C ARG A 13 -29.62 -4.74 7.94
N GLN A 14 -28.70 -4.37 7.05
CA GLN A 14 -28.00 -5.34 6.20
C GLN A 14 -27.41 -6.42 7.12
N ARG A 15 -27.91 -7.65 6.99
CA ARG A 15 -27.40 -8.79 7.77
C ARG A 15 -25.96 -9.05 7.33
N ASP A 16 -25.07 -9.22 8.32
CA ASP A 16 -23.67 -9.64 8.05
C ASP A 16 -23.70 -10.97 7.28
N PRO A 17 -23.07 -11.08 6.08
CA PRO A 17 -23.05 -12.31 5.29
C PRO A 17 -22.54 -13.54 6.06
N ARG A 18 -21.77 -13.35 7.13
CA ARG A 18 -21.28 -14.41 8.02
C ARG A 18 -22.41 -15.08 8.82
N GLU A 19 -23.50 -14.37 9.08
CA GLU A 19 -24.69 -14.94 9.73
C GLU A 19 -25.42 -15.95 8.83
N ALA A 20 -25.13 -15.96 7.52
CA ALA A 20 -25.73 -16.85 6.53
C ALA A 20 -24.95 -18.16 6.31
N GLY A 21 -23.87 -18.45 7.09
CA GLY A 21 -23.04 -19.67 6.95
C GLY A 21 -22.16 -19.68 5.70
N LEU A 22 -22.06 -18.60 4.95
CA LEU A 22 -21.11 -18.42 3.86
C LEU A 22 -19.74 -18.03 4.46
N ASN A 23 -18.69 -18.77 4.09
CA ASN A 23 -17.32 -18.41 4.48
C ASN A 23 -16.86 -17.21 3.65
N VAL A 24 -17.26 -16.00 4.08
CA VAL A 24 -16.93 -14.72 3.44
C VAL A 24 -15.92 -13.98 4.29
N ALA A 25 -14.79 -13.61 3.70
CA ALA A 25 -13.76 -12.77 4.32
C ALA A 25 -13.72 -11.39 3.67
N ARG A 26 -13.29 -10.38 4.41
CA ARG A 26 -13.13 -9.01 3.91
C ARG A 26 -11.67 -8.73 3.58
N ILE A 27 -11.42 -8.26 2.36
CA ILE A 27 -10.09 -7.86 1.91
C ILE A 27 -10.07 -6.39 1.48
N ALA A 28 -8.98 -5.69 1.79
CA ALA A 28 -8.74 -4.35 1.26
C ALA A 28 -7.33 -4.19 0.71
N PHE A 29 -7.25 -3.56 -0.45
CA PHE A 29 -6.00 -3.19 -1.13
C PHE A 29 -6.22 -2.01 -2.07
N SER A 30 -5.13 -1.44 -2.60
CA SER A 30 -5.24 -0.29 -3.49
C SER A 30 -5.77 -0.69 -4.89
N PRO A 31 -6.46 0.22 -5.61
CA PRO A 31 -6.88 -0.04 -6.99
C PRO A 31 -5.70 -0.06 -7.98
N CYS A 32 -4.46 0.06 -7.49
CA CYS A 32 -3.26 0.11 -8.31
C CYS A 32 -3.05 -1.16 -9.13
N PRO A 33 -2.44 -1.06 -10.32
CA PRO A 33 -2.25 -2.18 -11.25
C PRO A 33 -1.54 -3.40 -10.64
N ASN A 34 -0.55 -3.20 -9.78
CA ASN A 34 0.17 -4.29 -9.13
C ASN A 34 -0.73 -5.10 -8.19
N ASP A 35 -1.62 -4.44 -7.43
CA ASP A 35 -2.50 -5.11 -6.47
C ASP A 35 -3.65 -5.82 -7.19
N THR A 36 -4.31 -5.13 -8.10
CA THR A 36 -5.38 -5.73 -8.89
C THR A 36 -4.89 -6.91 -9.74
N PHE A 37 -3.66 -6.86 -10.26
CA PHE A 37 -3.02 -7.98 -10.94
C PHE A 37 -2.79 -9.18 -10.01
N VAL A 38 -2.17 -8.96 -8.87
CA VAL A 38 -1.82 -10.00 -7.89
C VAL A 38 -3.05 -10.67 -7.29
N PHE A 39 -4.07 -9.90 -6.94
CA PHE A 39 -5.25 -10.42 -6.23
C PHE A 39 -6.40 -10.82 -7.15
N HIS A 40 -6.27 -10.67 -8.47
CA HIS A 40 -7.34 -10.98 -9.43
C HIS A 40 -7.94 -12.37 -9.21
N ALA A 41 -7.13 -13.42 -9.25
CA ALA A 41 -7.64 -14.79 -9.12
C ALA A 41 -8.27 -15.05 -7.75
N LEU A 42 -7.69 -14.48 -6.68
CA LEU A 42 -8.19 -14.62 -5.32
C LEU A 42 -9.60 -14.03 -5.17
N VAL A 43 -9.79 -12.79 -5.60
CA VAL A 43 -11.06 -12.07 -5.40
C VAL A 43 -12.17 -12.51 -6.36
N HIS A 44 -11.81 -13.16 -7.47
CA HIS A 44 -12.78 -13.76 -8.39
C HIS A 44 -13.10 -15.22 -8.08
N GLY A 45 -12.61 -15.76 -6.94
CA GLY A 45 -12.92 -17.14 -6.52
C GLY A 45 -12.27 -18.21 -7.39
N LEU A 46 -11.18 -17.88 -8.07
CA LEU A 46 -10.44 -18.80 -8.95
C LEU A 46 -9.37 -19.62 -8.19
N VAL A 47 -9.15 -19.29 -6.91
CA VAL A 47 -8.18 -19.98 -6.05
C VAL A 47 -8.89 -21.07 -5.24
N PRO A 48 -8.56 -22.36 -5.45
CA PRO A 48 -9.20 -23.45 -4.74
C PRO A 48 -9.00 -23.37 -3.21
N GLY A 49 -10.06 -23.59 -2.46
CA GLY A 49 -10.03 -23.58 -0.98
C GLY A 49 -10.00 -22.20 -0.33
N ALA A 50 -9.87 -21.12 -1.10
CA ALA A 50 -10.00 -19.77 -0.58
C ALA A 50 -11.47 -19.44 -0.24
N PRO A 51 -11.74 -18.62 0.80
CA PRO A 51 -13.07 -18.10 1.05
C PRO A 51 -13.49 -17.16 -0.07
N ARG A 52 -14.78 -16.87 -0.15
CA ARG A 52 -15.24 -15.72 -0.96
C ARG A 52 -14.78 -14.43 -0.29
N PHE A 53 -14.26 -13.49 -1.08
CA PHE A 53 -13.83 -12.20 -0.58
C PHE A 53 -14.83 -11.08 -0.95
N GLU A 54 -15.14 -10.25 0.04
CA GLU A 54 -15.72 -8.94 -0.14
C GLU A 54 -14.58 -7.93 -0.22
N VAL A 55 -14.48 -7.22 -1.35
CA VAL A 55 -13.31 -6.41 -1.69
C VAL A 55 -13.61 -4.93 -1.46
N THR A 56 -12.68 -4.24 -0.79
CA THR A 56 -12.65 -2.78 -0.70
C THR A 56 -11.38 -2.25 -1.38
N TYR A 57 -11.57 -1.34 -2.33
CA TYR A 57 -10.49 -0.62 -2.99
C TYR A 57 -10.31 0.73 -2.32
N ALA A 58 -9.12 0.98 -1.79
CA ALA A 58 -8.80 2.25 -1.14
C ALA A 58 -7.29 2.51 -1.16
N ASP A 59 -6.90 3.78 -1.17
CA ASP A 59 -5.51 4.17 -1.05
C ASP A 59 -4.88 3.67 0.26
N VAL A 60 -3.57 3.48 0.25
CA VAL A 60 -2.85 2.80 1.34
C VAL A 60 -2.93 3.53 2.69
N ASP A 61 -3.11 4.83 2.71
CA ASP A 61 -3.33 5.61 3.94
C ASP A 61 -4.69 5.29 4.58
N VAL A 62 -5.73 5.08 3.75
CA VAL A 62 -7.07 4.65 4.19
C VAL A 62 -7.00 3.23 4.74
N THR A 63 -6.34 2.30 4.03
CA THR A 63 -6.21 0.91 4.48
C THR A 63 -5.35 0.80 5.75
N ASN A 64 -4.28 1.60 5.90
CA ASN A 64 -3.51 1.70 7.13
C ASN A 64 -4.42 2.06 8.33
N THR A 65 -5.26 3.09 8.17
CA THR A 65 -6.17 3.56 9.23
C THR A 65 -7.27 2.55 9.54
N ALA A 66 -7.84 1.90 8.53
CA ALA A 66 -8.87 0.87 8.69
C ALA A 66 -8.31 -0.39 9.38
N ALA A 67 -7.05 -0.76 9.10
CA ALA A 67 -6.38 -1.86 9.76
C ALA A 67 -6.22 -1.64 11.27
N GLU A 68 -5.97 -0.40 11.72
CA GLU A 68 -5.93 -0.09 13.16
C GLU A 68 -7.24 -0.40 13.88
N ARG A 69 -8.37 -0.26 13.17
CA ARG A 69 -9.71 -0.59 13.68
C ARG A 69 -10.07 -2.06 13.52
N GLY A 70 -9.24 -2.86 12.83
CA GLY A 70 -9.49 -4.29 12.59
C GLY A 70 -10.63 -4.53 11.60
N GLU A 71 -10.83 -3.64 10.62
CA GLU A 71 -11.99 -3.69 9.72
C GLU A 71 -11.91 -4.81 8.68
N TYR A 72 -10.72 -5.30 8.35
CA TYR A 72 -10.50 -6.30 7.30
C TYR A 72 -9.85 -7.55 7.85
N ASP A 73 -10.14 -8.68 7.21
CA ASP A 73 -9.57 -9.98 7.55
C ASP A 73 -8.22 -10.19 6.85
N LEU A 74 -8.08 -9.61 5.66
CA LEU A 74 -6.85 -9.53 4.86
C LEU A 74 -6.69 -8.08 4.37
N VAL A 75 -5.51 -7.48 4.54
CA VAL A 75 -5.33 -6.07 4.18
C VAL A 75 -3.93 -5.77 3.68
N LYS A 76 -3.85 -4.95 2.63
CA LYS A 76 -2.58 -4.35 2.23
C LYS A 76 -2.37 -3.03 2.95
N VAL A 77 -1.19 -2.89 3.57
CA VAL A 77 -0.79 -1.71 4.34
C VAL A 77 0.63 -1.29 3.97
N SER A 78 1.02 -0.09 4.37
CA SER A 78 2.43 0.32 4.31
C SER A 78 3.26 -0.46 5.33
N TYR A 79 4.51 -0.84 5.00
CA TYR A 79 5.41 -1.42 6.02
C TYR A 79 5.60 -0.49 7.22
N ALA A 80 5.58 0.83 7.01
CA ALA A 80 5.65 1.81 8.08
C ALA A 80 4.50 1.69 9.09
N ALA A 81 3.32 1.19 8.70
CA ALA A 81 2.18 1.01 9.59
C ALA A 81 2.26 -0.28 10.41
N VAL A 82 3.00 -1.28 9.96
CA VAL A 82 3.08 -2.63 10.57
C VAL A 82 3.32 -2.59 12.08
N PRO A 83 4.24 -1.76 12.64
CA PRO A 83 4.51 -1.76 14.07
C PRO A 83 3.30 -1.52 14.98
N TRP A 84 2.27 -0.82 14.50
CA TRP A 84 1.03 -0.55 15.25
C TRP A 84 -0.05 -1.61 15.06
N LEU A 85 0.17 -2.57 14.13
CA LEU A 85 -0.85 -3.54 13.72
C LEU A 85 -0.57 -4.96 14.21
N LEU A 86 0.65 -5.24 14.67
CA LEU A 86 1.11 -6.59 15.03
C LEU A 86 0.36 -7.24 16.20
N ASP A 87 -0.33 -6.47 17.03
CA ASP A 87 -1.19 -7.03 18.08
C ASP A 87 -2.39 -7.79 17.49
N ARG A 88 -2.94 -7.30 16.38
CA ARG A 88 -4.15 -7.83 15.73
C ARG A 88 -3.87 -8.65 14.49
N TYR A 89 -2.78 -8.34 13.79
CA TYR A 89 -2.46 -8.90 12.50
C TYR A 89 -1.16 -9.66 12.49
N GLN A 90 -1.07 -10.60 11.57
CA GLN A 90 0.14 -11.32 11.20
C GLN A 90 0.64 -10.82 9.86
N LEU A 91 1.93 -10.49 9.77
CA LEU A 91 2.61 -10.21 8.50
C LEU A 91 2.70 -11.48 7.67
N LEU A 92 2.25 -11.42 6.42
CA LEU A 92 2.41 -12.52 5.47
C LEU A 92 3.68 -12.36 4.63
N PRO A 93 4.31 -13.48 4.24
CA PRO A 93 5.57 -13.46 3.48
C PRO A 93 5.41 -13.16 1.99
N CYS A 94 4.21 -12.83 1.53
CA CYS A 94 3.90 -12.71 0.09
C CYS A 94 2.82 -11.65 -0.18
N GLY A 95 2.61 -11.32 -1.46
CA GLY A 95 1.58 -10.39 -1.93
C GLY A 95 1.93 -8.90 -1.76
N GLY A 96 3.01 -8.60 -1.07
CA GLY A 96 3.46 -7.23 -0.83
C GLY A 96 4.17 -6.60 -2.02
N ALA A 97 4.51 -5.31 -1.86
CA ALA A 97 5.36 -4.55 -2.77
C ALA A 97 6.71 -4.29 -2.10
N LEU A 98 7.75 -4.92 -2.63
CA LEU A 98 9.14 -4.78 -2.23
C LEU A 98 10.00 -5.00 -3.46
N GLY A 99 11.05 -4.21 -3.65
CA GLY A 99 11.87 -4.36 -4.85
C GLY A 99 13.03 -3.38 -4.94
N ARG A 100 13.57 -3.23 -6.14
CA ARG A 100 14.64 -2.29 -6.46
C ARG A 100 14.17 -1.32 -7.54
N GLY A 101 14.68 -0.07 -7.49
CA GLY A 101 14.33 0.96 -8.45
C GLY A 101 12.86 1.42 -8.39
N CYS A 102 12.11 1.09 -7.32
CA CYS A 102 10.67 1.31 -7.21
C CYS A 102 10.27 2.25 -6.05
N GLY A 103 11.20 3.08 -5.58
CA GLY A 103 10.98 3.95 -4.43
C GLY A 103 10.05 5.14 -4.68
N PRO A 104 9.57 5.76 -3.60
CA PRO A 104 8.89 7.04 -3.65
C PRO A 104 9.81 8.15 -4.17
N LEU A 105 9.21 9.17 -4.79
CA LEU A 105 9.93 10.37 -5.25
C LEU A 105 9.54 11.59 -4.43
N VAL A 106 10.52 12.41 -4.09
CA VAL A 106 10.27 13.79 -3.66
C VAL A 106 10.35 14.67 -4.90
N LEU A 107 9.22 15.28 -5.27
CA LEU A 107 9.08 16.09 -6.47
C LEU A 107 9.08 17.58 -6.12
N VAL A 108 9.64 18.37 -7.01
CA VAL A 108 9.68 19.83 -6.94
C VAL A 108 9.36 20.44 -8.30
N ARG A 109 8.86 21.69 -8.32
CA ARG A 109 8.68 22.45 -9.56
C ARG A 109 10.00 23.06 -10.02
N ASP A 110 10.64 23.78 -9.14
CA ASP A 110 11.91 24.46 -9.40
C ASP A 110 13.05 23.74 -8.65
N PRO A 111 14.30 23.80 -9.14
CA PRO A 111 15.43 23.18 -8.46
C PRO A 111 15.58 23.70 -7.02
N LEU A 112 15.65 22.78 -6.06
CA LEU A 112 15.91 23.06 -4.66
C LEU A 112 17.14 22.24 -4.21
N PRO A 113 17.95 22.77 -3.28
CA PRO A 113 19.09 22.02 -2.72
C PRO A 113 18.62 20.93 -1.73
N SER A 114 17.49 21.15 -1.05
CA SER A 114 16.91 20.24 -0.06
C SER A 114 15.45 20.62 0.25
N ILE A 115 14.78 19.82 1.09
CA ILE A 115 13.46 20.18 1.65
C ILE A 115 13.55 20.91 2.99
N GLU A 116 14.73 21.26 3.45
CA GLU A 116 14.93 21.95 4.72
C GLU A 116 14.15 23.28 4.75
N GLY A 117 13.37 23.45 5.81
CA GLY A 117 12.55 24.64 6.00
C GLY A 117 11.39 24.81 5.00
N ARG A 118 11.09 23.81 4.17
CA ARG A 118 10.07 23.87 3.13
C ARG A 118 8.71 23.34 3.59
N HIS A 119 7.68 23.64 2.80
CA HIS A 119 6.35 23.07 2.97
C HIS A 119 6.18 21.88 2.02
N VAL A 120 5.99 20.68 2.56
CA VAL A 120 5.93 19.42 1.78
C VAL A 120 4.55 18.79 1.89
N ALA A 121 3.96 18.40 0.75
CA ALA A 121 2.75 17.58 0.68
C ALA A 121 3.09 16.10 0.71
N VAL A 122 2.36 15.30 1.52
CA VAL A 122 2.56 13.86 1.66
C VAL A 122 1.23 13.12 1.60
N PRO A 123 1.19 11.84 1.17
CA PRO A 123 -0.06 11.09 1.02
C PRO A 123 -0.63 10.56 2.34
N GLY A 124 0.18 10.47 3.40
CA GLY A 124 -0.27 9.98 4.70
C GLY A 124 0.87 9.79 5.68
N GLU A 125 0.58 9.99 6.98
CA GLU A 125 1.60 9.96 8.04
C GLU A 125 2.20 8.58 8.30
N ARG A 126 1.44 7.51 8.03
CA ARG A 126 1.87 6.12 8.22
C ARG A 126 2.26 5.42 6.93
N THR A 127 2.47 6.17 5.85
CA THR A 127 2.98 5.60 4.61
C THR A 127 4.47 5.32 4.71
N THR A 128 4.93 4.24 4.07
CA THR A 128 6.36 3.93 3.97
C THR A 128 7.10 5.05 3.24
N ALA A 129 6.46 5.69 2.28
CA ALA A 129 7.01 6.85 1.60
C ALA A 129 7.37 7.98 2.57
N TYR A 130 6.45 8.32 3.48
CA TYR A 130 6.70 9.37 4.48
C TYR A 130 7.78 8.96 5.49
N LEU A 131 7.78 7.71 5.92
CA LEU A 131 8.84 7.18 6.79
C LEU A 131 10.22 7.33 6.13
N LEU A 132 10.37 6.91 4.88
CA LEU A 132 11.62 7.04 4.12
C LEU A 132 12.05 8.49 3.96
N MET A 133 11.11 9.39 3.64
CA MET A 133 11.41 10.83 3.56
C MET A 133 11.93 11.37 4.90
N ARG A 134 11.33 10.97 6.03
CA ARG A 134 11.80 11.36 7.37
C ARG A 134 13.19 10.83 7.68
N LEU A 135 13.49 9.59 7.32
CA LEU A 135 14.81 9.00 7.49
C LEU A 135 15.86 9.71 6.62
N TRP A 136 15.53 9.99 5.36
CA TRP A 136 16.40 10.72 4.44
C TRP A 136 16.66 12.15 4.90
N ALA A 137 15.61 12.85 5.33
CA ALA A 137 15.67 14.26 5.73
C ALA A 137 15.95 14.48 7.21
N THR A 138 16.50 13.49 7.93
CA THR A 138 16.73 13.57 9.39
C THR A 138 17.51 14.84 9.80
N ASN A 139 18.51 15.22 9.04
CA ASN A 139 19.36 16.38 9.31
C ASN A 139 18.89 17.68 8.64
N ALA A 140 17.87 17.62 7.77
CA ALA A 140 17.34 18.74 7.00
C ALA A 140 15.81 18.64 6.87
N PRO A 141 15.07 18.64 8.00
CA PRO A 141 13.63 18.40 7.99
C PRO A 141 12.87 19.57 7.37
N PRO A 142 11.69 19.28 6.76
CA PRO A 142 10.79 20.33 6.30
C PRO A 142 10.23 21.13 7.49
N ALA A 143 9.92 22.43 7.28
CA ALA A 143 9.29 23.25 8.32
C ALA A 143 7.81 22.89 8.50
N ARG A 144 7.16 22.41 7.44
CA ARG A 144 5.74 22.06 7.44
C ARG A 144 5.48 20.86 6.56
N VAL A 145 4.62 19.94 7.05
CA VAL A 145 4.09 18.82 6.28
C VAL A 145 2.57 18.94 6.24
N SER A 146 1.97 18.74 5.08
CA SER A 146 0.51 18.62 4.90
C SER A 146 0.19 17.26 4.32
N VAL A 147 -0.71 16.54 5.00
CA VAL A 147 -1.32 15.32 4.44
C VAL A 147 -2.43 15.75 3.50
N VAL A 148 -2.37 15.28 2.26
CA VAL A 148 -3.35 15.60 1.21
C VAL A 148 -3.66 14.35 0.39
N PRO A 149 -4.83 14.29 -0.25
CA PRO A 149 -5.13 13.19 -1.17
C PRO A 149 -4.04 13.01 -2.21
N PHE A 150 -3.72 11.77 -2.55
CA PHE A 150 -2.63 11.45 -3.48
C PHE A 150 -2.74 12.19 -4.82
N ALA A 151 -3.95 12.27 -5.38
CA ALA A 151 -4.22 12.96 -6.64
C ALA A 151 -3.94 14.48 -6.60
N ASP A 152 -3.94 15.10 -5.42
CA ASP A 152 -3.77 16.54 -5.24
C ASP A 152 -2.30 16.96 -5.07
N ILE A 153 -1.39 16.00 -4.82
CA ILE A 153 0.02 16.30 -4.53
C ILE A 153 0.71 16.96 -5.73
N MET A 154 0.73 16.29 -6.89
CA MET A 154 1.41 16.81 -8.08
C MET A 154 0.80 18.12 -8.57
N PRO A 155 -0.53 18.27 -8.72
CA PRO A 155 -1.15 19.55 -9.05
C PRO A 155 -0.83 20.65 -8.05
N GLY A 156 -0.82 20.36 -6.75
CA GLY A 156 -0.51 21.33 -5.70
C GLY A 156 0.93 21.83 -5.74
N VAL A 157 1.91 20.95 -6.04
CA VAL A 157 3.32 21.35 -6.24
C VAL A 157 3.47 22.16 -7.52
N ALA A 158 2.86 21.74 -8.62
CA ALA A 158 2.90 22.47 -9.89
C ALA A 158 2.31 23.88 -9.77
N ALA A 159 1.22 24.03 -9.01
CA ALA A 159 0.61 25.32 -8.72
C ALA A 159 1.37 26.18 -7.70
N GLY A 160 2.39 25.63 -7.01
CA GLY A 160 3.16 26.32 -5.98
C GLY A 160 2.46 26.43 -4.63
N HIS A 161 1.44 25.62 -4.34
CA HIS A 161 0.82 25.52 -3.02
C HIS A 161 1.75 24.83 -2.02
N TYR A 162 2.63 23.97 -2.51
CA TYR A 162 3.67 23.26 -1.76
C TYR A 162 5.01 23.45 -2.47
N ASP A 163 6.09 23.52 -1.70
CA ASP A 163 7.46 23.61 -2.25
C ASP A 163 7.91 22.28 -2.83
N ALA A 164 7.47 21.16 -2.21
CA ALA A 164 7.76 19.81 -2.64
C ALA A 164 6.56 18.87 -2.37
N GLY A 165 6.54 17.74 -3.06
CA GLY A 165 5.52 16.70 -2.87
C GLY A 165 6.12 15.32 -2.89
N LEU A 166 5.65 14.47 -1.97
CA LEU A 166 6.05 13.08 -1.88
C LEU A 166 5.05 12.21 -2.65
N VAL A 167 5.52 11.53 -3.68
CA VAL A 167 4.66 10.71 -4.55
C VAL A 167 5.09 9.24 -4.59
N ILE A 168 4.11 8.40 -4.86
CA ILE A 168 4.23 6.95 -4.95
C ILE A 168 3.52 6.46 -6.23
N HIS A 169 3.40 5.16 -6.42
CA HIS A 169 2.62 4.53 -7.49
C HIS A 169 3.01 5.00 -8.90
N GLU A 170 2.02 5.15 -9.80
CA GLU A 170 2.18 5.57 -11.19
C GLU A 170 2.68 7.00 -11.37
N ALA A 171 2.58 7.86 -10.35
CA ALA A 171 3.15 9.21 -10.40
C ALA A 171 4.65 9.20 -10.75
N ARG A 172 5.38 8.11 -10.40
CA ARG A 172 6.76 7.88 -10.78
C ARG A 172 6.99 7.94 -12.30
N PHE A 173 5.99 7.55 -13.09
CA PHE A 173 6.07 7.50 -14.55
C PHE A 173 5.52 8.77 -15.20
N THR A 174 4.70 9.55 -14.50
CA THR A 174 3.88 10.61 -15.10
C THR A 174 4.19 12.02 -14.60
N TYR A 175 4.99 12.20 -13.53
CA TYR A 175 5.25 13.50 -12.90
C TYR A 175 5.80 14.57 -13.86
N HIS A 176 6.57 14.16 -14.87
CA HIS A 176 7.12 15.08 -15.87
C HIS A 176 6.03 15.78 -16.71
N ARG A 177 4.83 15.16 -16.84
CA ARG A 177 3.66 15.73 -17.52
C ARG A 177 3.10 16.96 -16.76
N HIS A 178 3.40 17.07 -15.46
CA HIS A 178 3.06 18.21 -14.63
C HIS A 178 4.16 19.29 -14.58
N GLY A 179 5.22 19.15 -15.38
CA GLY A 179 6.37 20.06 -15.36
C GLY A 179 7.23 19.93 -14.10
N LEU A 180 7.07 18.83 -13.35
CA LEU A 180 7.80 18.55 -12.13
C LEU A 180 9.09 17.79 -12.41
N ARG A 181 10.00 17.80 -11.45
CA ARG A 181 11.26 17.06 -11.44
C ARG A 181 11.49 16.38 -10.11
N ALA A 182 12.20 15.28 -10.13
CA ALA A 182 12.62 14.59 -8.92
C ALA A 182 13.77 15.37 -8.25
N LEU A 183 13.58 15.71 -6.97
CA LEU A 183 14.65 16.18 -6.10
C LEU A 183 15.48 14.97 -5.62
N VAL A 184 14.82 13.90 -5.23
CA VAL A 184 15.43 12.65 -4.82
C VAL A 184 14.50 11.47 -5.15
N ASP A 185 15.12 10.35 -5.54
CA ASP A 185 14.51 9.03 -5.52
C ASP A 185 14.87 8.35 -4.20
N LEU A 186 13.88 8.15 -3.34
CA LEU A 186 14.09 7.55 -2.02
C LEU A 186 14.43 6.05 -2.11
N GLY A 187 14.13 5.40 -3.23
CA GLY A 187 14.57 4.03 -3.49
C GLY A 187 16.04 3.96 -3.81
N GLU A 188 16.53 4.82 -4.71
CA GLU A 188 17.96 4.92 -5.02
C GLU A 188 18.78 5.30 -3.78
N TRP A 189 18.27 6.25 -2.99
CA TRP A 189 18.90 6.61 -1.72
C TRP A 189 18.98 5.42 -0.78
N TRP A 190 17.86 4.70 -0.57
CA TRP A 190 17.78 3.54 0.32
C TRP A 190 18.74 2.43 -0.12
N GLU A 191 18.72 2.07 -1.39
CA GLU A 191 19.55 1.02 -1.95
C GLU A 191 21.04 1.36 -1.89
N SER A 192 21.39 2.64 -2.13
CA SER A 192 22.78 3.13 -2.03
C SER A 192 23.29 3.08 -0.60
N ASP A 193 22.43 3.38 0.38
CA ASP A 193 22.79 3.46 1.81
C ASP A 193 22.81 2.07 2.49
N THR A 194 21.96 1.15 2.05
CA THR A 194 21.77 -0.15 2.71
C THR A 194 22.24 -1.35 1.90
N GLY A 195 22.30 -1.24 0.57
CA GLY A 195 22.46 -2.36 -0.35
C GLY A 195 21.20 -3.26 -0.46
N LEU A 196 20.15 -2.99 0.30
CA LEU A 196 18.93 -3.81 0.39
C LEU A 196 17.84 -3.31 -0.56
N PRO A 197 16.91 -4.18 -1.00
CA PRO A 197 15.72 -3.73 -1.72
C PRO A 197 14.85 -2.85 -0.82
N ILE A 198 13.95 -2.05 -1.41
CA ILE A 198 13.10 -1.13 -0.64
C ILE A 198 11.75 -1.79 -0.31
N PRO A 199 11.38 -1.93 0.98
CA PRO A 199 10.05 -2.38 1.38
C PRO A 199 9.05 -1.22 1.25
N LEU A 200 7.88 -1.46 0.63
CA LEU A 200 6.85 -0.45 0.41
C LEU A 200 5.52 -0.83 1.03
N GLY A 201 4.94 -1.95 0.62
CA GLY A 201 3.64 -2.41 1.08
C GLY A 201 3.64 -3.86 1.53
N ALA A 202 3.01 -4.14 2.66
CA ALA A 202 2.88 -5.43 3.30
C ALA A 202 1.47 -5.99 3.19
N ILE A 203 1.32 -7.31 3.22
CA ILE A 203 0.03 -7.97 3.40
C ILE A 203 -0.07 -8.49 4.82
N LEU A 204 -1.18 -8.17 5.47
CA LEU A 204 -1.48 -8.59 6.83
C LEU A 204 -2.76 -9.42 6.87
N ALA A 205 -2.71 -10.56 7.58
CA ALA A 205 -3.89 -11.38 7.91
C ALA A 205 -4.29 -11.15 9.36
N ARG A 206 -5.59 -10.96 9.62
CA ARG A 206 -6.10 -10.78 10.98
C ARG A 206 -6.09 -12.11 11.72
N LYS A 207 -5.42 -12.14 12.89
CA LYS A 207 -5.08 -13.34 13.66
C LYS A 207 -6.29 -14.16 14.09
N ASP A 208 -7.42 -13.50 14.37
CA ASP A 208 -8.67 -14.13 14.82
C ASP A 208 -9.65 -14.47 13.69
N ALA A 209 -9.30 -14.18 12.44
CA ALA A 209 -10.20 -14.33 11.29
C ALA A 209 -9.70 -15.31 10.23
N LEU A 210 -8.41 -15.32 9.94
CA LEU A 210 -7.81 -16.15 8.91
C LEU A 210 -6.57 -16.88 9.44
N ASP A 211 -6.43 -18.15 9.04
CA ASP A 211 -5.16 -18.87 9.21
C ASP A 211 -4.09 -18.27 8.27
N PRO A 212 -2.97 -17.73 8.81
CA PRO A 212 -1.94 -17.09 8.01
C PRO A 212 -1.29 -18.03 6.98
N VAL A 213 -1.18 -19.32 7.29
CA VAL A 213 -0.60 -20.31 6.38
C VAL A 213 -1.52 -20.55 5.19
N ALA A 214 -2.81 -20.71 5.43
CA ALA A 214 -3.80 -20.82 4.37
C ALA A 214 -3.86 -19.55 3.52
N ALA A 215 -3.91 -18.38 4.14
CA ALA A 215 -3.90 -17.09 3.44
C ALA A 215 -2.66 -16.92 2.56
N THR A 216 -1.48 -17.28 3.06
CA THR A 216 -0.23 -17.32 2.28
C THR A 216 -0.35 -18.22 1.05
N THR A 217 -0.90 -19.42 1.23
CA THR A 217 -1.08 -20.38 0.14
C THR A 217 -2.01 -19.84 -0.94
N TRP A 218 -3.13 -19.22 -0.57
CA TRP A 218 -4.08 -18.64 -1.52
C TRP A 218 -3.48 -17.46 -2.29
N ILE A 219 -2.72 -16.61 -1.61
CA ILE A 219 -2.08 -15.44 -2.26
C ILE A 219 -1.00 -15.92 -3.24
N LYS A 220 -0.13 -16.84 -2.85
CA LYS A 220 0.88 -17.41 -3.75
C LYS A 220 0.25 -18.07 -4.98
N GLU A 221 -0.85 -18.79 -4.82
CA GLU A 221 -1.59 -19.37 -5.94
C GLU A 221 -2.19 -18.28 -6.86
N SER A 222 -2.73 -17.19 -6.29
CA SER A 222 -3.22 -16.05 -7.08
C SER A 222 -2.11 -15.38 -7.88
N ILE A 223 -0.92 -15.19 -7.30
CA ILE A 223 0.27 -14.63 -7.97
C ILE A 223 0.71 -15.56 -9.11
N ARG A 224 0.78 -16.87 -8.86
CA ARG A 224 1.15 -17.86 -9.88
C ARG A 224 0.22 -17.80 -11.08
N GLN A 225 -1.10 -17.77 -10.84
CA GLN A 225 -2.10 -17.64 -11.92
C GLN A 225 -1.97 -16.31 -12.68
N ALA A 226 -1.67 -15.22 -11.99
CA ALA A 226 -1.45 -13.92 -12.62
C ALA A 226 -0.25 -13.95 -13.58
N TRP A 227 0.85 -14.61 -13.22
CA TRP A 227 2.01 -14.75 -14.08
C TRP A 227 1.81 -15.75 -15.24
N GLU A 228 1.12 -16.86 -14.99
CA GLU A 228 0.84 -17.85 -16.03
C GLU A 228 -0.19 -17.34 -17.06
N HIS A 229 -1.12 -16.49 -16.62
CA HIS A 229 -2.23 -16.00 -17.45
C HIS A 229 -2.41 -14.47 -17.30
N PRO A 230 -1.41 -13.65 -17.68
CA PRO A 230 -1.42 -12.20 -17.42
C PRO A 230 -2.60 -11.48 -18.07
N ASP A 231 -3.07 -11.96 -19.23
CA ASP A 231 -4.21 -11.38 -19.93
C ASP A 231 -5.55 -11.60 -19.22
N ALA A 232 -5.65 -12.61 -18.34
CA ALA A 232 -6.88 -12.92 -17.62
C ALA A 232 -7.32 -11.79 -16.68
N SER A 233 -6.37 -11.06 -16.10
CA SER A 233 -6.63 -9.94 -15.19
C SER A 233 -6.73 -8.58 -15.89
N ARG A 234 -6.37 -8.48 -17.20
CA ARG A 234 -6.16 -7.19 -17.87
C ARG A 234 -7.38 -6.27 -17.85
N ALA A 235 -8.57 -6.79 -18.13
CA ALA A 235 -9.80 -5.99 -18.10
C ALA A 235 -10.08 -5.44 -16.69
N TYR A 236 -9.93 -6.28 -15.68
CA TYR A 236 -10.11 -5.92 -14.29
C TYR A 236 -9.07 -4.90 -13.81
N VAL A 237 -7.81 -5.07 -14.18
CA VAL A 237 -6.75 -4.09 -13.85
C VAL A 237 -7.05 -2.73 -14.45
N LEU A 238 -7.43 -2.68 -15.73
CA LEU A 238 -7.75 -1.41 -16.41
C LEU A 238 -9.02 -0.75 -15.88
N GLU A 239 -10.00 -1.53 -15.42
CA GLU A 239 -11.24 -0.99 -14.81
C GLU A 239 -10.94 -0.24 -13.49
N HIS A 240 -9.93 -0.67 -12.74
CA HIS A 240 -9.62 -0.12 -11.43
C HIS A 240 -8.44 0.88 -11.44
N ALA A 241 -7.59 0.85 -12.47
CA ALA A 241 -6.41 1.69 -12.55
C ALA A 241 -6.77 3.19 -12.60
N GLN A 242 -6.07 4.00 -11.81
CA GLN A 242 -6.20 5.46 -11.85
C GLN A 242 -5.54 6.03 -13.11
N GLU A 243 -4.43 5.46 -13.56
CA GLU A 243 -3.79 5.75 -14.85
C GLU A 243 -4.25 4.73 -15.88
N MET A 244 -4.93 5.21 -16.92
CA MET A 244 -5.58 4.36 -17.94
C MET A 244 -4.70 4.06 -19.14
N GLU A 245 -3.49 4.62 -19.22
CA GLU A 245 -2.58 4.36 -20.34
C GLU A 245 -1.96 2.94 -20.21
N PRO A 246 -2.27 1.99 -21.13
CA PRO A 246 -1.87 0.60 -20.98
C PRO A 246 -0.36 0.40 -20.79
N ALA A 247 0.46 1.22 -21.46
CA ALA A 247 1.92 1.15 -21.32
C ALA A 247 2.41 1.51 -19.90
N VAL A 248 1.76 2.46 -19.24
CA VAL A 248 2.07 2.83 -17.85
C VAL A 248 1.62 1.72 -16.89
N VAL A 249 0.45 1.14 -17.14
CA VAL A 249 -0.06 -0.01 -16.37
C VAL A 249 0.91 -1.20 -16.45
N ASP A 250 1.37 -1.54 -17.67
CA ASP A 250 2.31 -2.64 -17.89
C ASP A 250 3.68 -2.38 -17.20
N GLN A 251 4.19 -1.14 -17.28
CA GLN A 251 5.41 -0.72 -16.58
C GLN A 251 5.25 -0.80 -15.06
N HIS A 252 4.09 -0.41 -14.54
CA HIS A 252 3.79 -0.47 -13.11
C HIS A 252 3.79 -1.93 -12.62
N ILE A 253 3.09 -2.83 -13.31
CA ILE A 253 3.09 -4.26 -12.96
C ILE A 253 4.51 -4.83 -13.01
N ALA A 254 5.26 -4.57 -14.09
CA ALA A 254 6.62 -5.09 -14.26
C ALA A 254 7.58 -4.60 -13.15
N LEU A 255 7.38 -3.38 -12.63
CA LEU A 255 8.23 -2.82 -11.59
C LEU A 255 7.89 -3.34 -10.19
N TYR A 256 6.60 -3.48 -9.87
CA TYR A 256 6.15 -3.75 -8.49
C TYR A 256 5.78 -5.21 -8.23
N VAL A 257 5.56 -6.03 -9.27
CA VAL A 257 5.26 -7.47 -9.12
C VAL A 257 6.49 -8.28 -9.53
N ASN A 258 7.18 -8.85 -8.56
CA ASN A 258 8.47 -9.52 -8.74
C ASN A 258 8.63 -10.69 -7.77
N ALA A 259 9.81 -11.31 -7.69
CA ALA A 259 10.07 -12.45 -6.81
C ALA A 259 9.75 -12.17 -5.34
N PHE A 260 9.95 -10.93 -4.85
CA PHE A 260 9.58 -10.56 -3.48
C PHE A 260 8.07 -10.48 -3.27
N THR A 261 7.29 -10.31 -4.33
CA THR A 261 5.83 -10.39 -4.26
C THR A 261 5.38 -11.83 -3.98
N GLU A 262 6.05 -12.81 -4.58
CA GLU A 262 5.78 -14.23 -4.32
C GLU A 262 6.27 -14.68 -2.95
N ASP A 263 7.49 -14.27 -2.58
CA ASP A 263 8.08 -14.60 -1.28
C ASP A 263 9.13 -13.56 -0.89
N LEU A 264 9.02 -13.02 0.33
CA LEU A 264 10.01 -12.06 0.84
C LEU A 264 11.43 -12.65 0.87
N GLY A 265 11.55 -13.92 1.18
CA GLY A 265 12.84 -14.57 1.30
C GLY A 265 13.77 -13.88 2.33
N THR A 266 15.00 -14.33 2.42
CA THR A 266 15.98 -13.77 3.37
C THR A 266 16.23 -12.28 3.16
N ASP A 267 16.40 -11.85 1.91
CA ASP A 267 16.73 -10.45 1.59
C ASP A 267 15.53 -9.51 1.84
N GLY A 268 14.31 -9.98 1.58
CA GLY A 268 13.10 -9.21 1.87
C GLY A 268 12.90 -9.01 3.38
N TYR A 269 13.06 -10.05 4.18
CA TYR A 269 13.01 -9.90 5.65
C TYR A 269 14.13 -9.00 6.16
N ALA A 270 15.36 -9.15 5.69
CA ALA A 270 16.47 -8.27 6.05
C ALA A 270 16.18 -6.78 5.71
N ALA A 271 15.52 -6.53 4.58
CA ALA A 271 15.13 -5.19 4.19
C ALA A 271 14.04 -4.61 5.11
N VAL A 272 13.05 -5.41 5.49
CA VAL A 272 11.98 -5.01 6.42
C VAL A 272 12.57 -4.72 7.81
N ASP A 273 13.43 -5.59 8.33
CA ASP A 273 14.09 -5.42 9.62
C ASP A 273 14.98 -4.16 9.63
N ALA A 274 15.72 -3.92 8.55
CA ALA A 274 16.53 -2.71 8.41
C ALA A 274 15.67 -1.43 8.41
N LEU A 275 14.52 -1.43 7.69
CA LEU A 275 13.63 -0.29 7.64
C LEU A 275 13.01 0.00 9.00
N LEU A 276 12.40 -1.01 9.63
CA LEU A 276 11.68 -0.85 10.89
C LEU A 276 12.64 -0.63 12.07
N GLY A 277 13.82 -1.27 12.05
CA GLY A 277 14.88 -1.03 13.02
C GLY A 277 15.41 0.41 12.99
N ARG A 278 15.65 0.97 11.79
CA ARG A 278 16.04 2.38 11.64
C ARG A 278 14.92 3.33 12.07
N ALA A 279 13.68 3.00 11.74
CA ALA A 279 12.51 3.78 12.15
C ALA A 279 12.37 3.83 13.68
N TYR A 280 12.53 2.69 14.36
CA TYR A 280 12.52 2.61 15.80
C TYR A 280 13.69 3.38 16.43
N ALA A 281 14.92 3.20 15.94
CA ALA A 281 16.10 3.93 16.43
C ALA A 281 15.98 5.45 16.29
N ALA A 282 15.25 5.92 15.27
CA ALA A 282 14.94 7.33 15.05
C ALA A 282 13.71 7.82 15.87
N GLY A 283 13.07 6.96 16.68
CA GLY A 283 11.87 7.29 17.46
C GLY A 283 10.61 7.52 16.60
N LEU A 284 10.56 6.94 15.40
CA LEU A 284 9.48 7.15 14.44
C LEU A 284 8.38 6.09 14.50
N THR A 285 8.69 4.92 15.09
CA THR A 285 7.75 3.79 15.25
C THR A 285 7.93 3.14 16.61
N PRO A 286 6.94 2.38 17.11
CA PRO A 286 7.15 1.42 18.19
C PRO A 286 8.18 0.35 17.81
N PRO A 287 8.74 -0.38 18.79
CA PRO A 287 9.57 -1.54 18.53
C PRO A 287 8.76 -2.63 17.81
N VAL A 288 9.41 -3.38 16.93
CA VAL A 288 8.84 -4.57 16.31
C VAL A 288 9.52 -5.80 16.89
N PRO A 289 8.77 -6.87 17.17
CA PRO A 289 9.35 -8.17 17.44
C PRO A 289 10.08 -8.68 16.19
N ASP A 290 10.91 -9.71 16.37
CA ASP A 290 11.51 -10.42 15.24
C ASP A 290 10.40 -10.87 14.28
N LEU A 291 10.47 -10.38 13.03
CA LEU A 291 9.51 -10.67 11.98
C LEU A 291 9.92 -11.90 11.16
N ALA A 292 10.92 -12.66 11.62
CA ALA A 292 11.35 -13.89 10.94
C ALA A 292 10.16 -14.78 10.59
N PRO A 293 10.22 -15.49 9.46
CA PRO A 293 9.09 -16.25 8.96
C PRO A 293 8.60 -17.25 10.01
N MET A 294 7.34 -17.15 10.37
CA MET A 294 6.67 -18.29 10.99
C MET A 294 6.47 -19.30 9.86
N ILE A 295 7.44 -20.21 9.76
CA ILE A 295 7.44 -21.36 8.84
C ILE A 295 6.42 -22.40 9.37
#